data_a71b9b10905bf7dc50bbde9eaecbed2f
#
_entry.id   a71b9b10905bf7dc50bbde9eaecbed2f
#
_cell.length_a   1.000
_cell.length_b   1.000
_cell.length_c   1.000
_cell.angle_alpha   90.00
_cell.angle_beta   90.00
_cell.angle_gamma   90.00
#
_symmetry.space_group_name_H-M   'P 1'
#
loop_
_entity.id
_entity.type
_entity.pdbx_description
1 polymer ?
#
loop_
_entity_poly.entity_id
_entity_poly.type
_entity_poly.pdbx_seq_one_letter_code
_entity_poly.pdbx_strand_id
1 'polypeptide(L)'
;SLVSLKVKDRTGEKRDVVLGYDDVEGYENGAIFLGATVGRNANRIRGAAFELGGKKYTLDANENGNNLHSGYDFYNKRLWEVKQSDTKSITFALFSPDGDQGYPGDVRIEVSYTLTDENEVRISYRGIPSEDTILNLTNHSYFNLNGEGGDPVLNHQVCLHADAFTETDEMLI
;
A
#
# COMPACT_ATOMS: atom_id res chain seq x y z
N SER A 1 -5.71 -3.32 5.62
CA SER A 1 -5.39 -1.90 5.86
C SER A 1 -4.84 -1.68 7.27
N LEU A 2 -3.90 -0.75 7.44
CA LEU A 2 -3.52 -0.18 8.74
C LEU A 2 -4.60 0.83 9.14
N VAL A 3 -5.44 0.45 10.10
CA VAL A 3 -6.66 1.20 10.46
C VAL A 3 -6.39 2.27 11.51
N SER A 4 -5.47 2.01 12.44
CA SER A 4 -5.18 2.86 13.58
C SER A 4 -3.75 2.63 14.06
N LEU A 5 -3.08 3.71 14.44
CA LEU A 5 -1.78 3.69 15.10
C LEU A 5 -1.75 4.72 16.23
N LYS A 6 -1.94 4.23 17.46
CA LYS A 6 -1.99 5.10 18.64
C LYS A 6 -0.61 5.22 19.26
N VAL A 7 -0.05 6.42 19.22
CA VAL A 7 1.24 6.76 19.82
C VAL A 7 1.06 7.76 20.95
N LYS A 8 1.98 7.74 21.91
CA LYS A 8 2.02 8.75 22.98
C LYS A 8 2.67 10.02 22.44
N ASP A 9 2.02 11.14 22.67
CA ASP A 9 2.62 12.45 22.46
C ASP A 9 3.60 12.82 23.60
N ARG A 10 4.20 14.03 23.53
CA ARG A 10 5.14 14.52 24.54
C ARG A 10 4.52 14.72 25.92
N THR A 11 3.19 14.77 26.04
CA THR A 11 2.46 14.87 27.32
C THR A 11 2.10 13.48 27.85
N GLY A 12 2.31 12.42 27.09
CA GLY A 12 1.93 11.05 27.41
C GLY A 12 0.51 10.68 26.99
N GLU A 13 -0.23 11.59 26.37
CA GLU A 13 -1.54 11.32 25.81
C GLU A 13 -1.42 10.46 24.54
N LYS A 14 -2.27 9.44 24.42
CA LYS A 14 -2.31 8.60 23.21
C LYS A 14 -3.18 9.26 22.15
N ARG A 15 -2.61 9.46 20.95
CA ARG A 15 -3.32 9.96 19.77
C ARG A 15 -3.18 8.98 18.63
N ASP A 16 -4.23 8.81 17.85
CA ASP A 16 -4.17 8.09 16.60
C ASP A 16 -3.55 8.98 15.54
N VAL A 17 -2.47 8.52 14.92
CA VAL A 17 -1.72 9.31 13.93
C VAL A 17 -1.92 8.81 12.51
N VAL A 18 -2.83 7.86 12.30
CA VAL A 18 -3.21 7.33 10.98
C VAL A 18 -4.66 7.66 10.72
N LEU A 19 -4.95 8.21 9.53
CA LEU A 19 -6.32 8.43 9.10
C LEU A 19 -6.98 7.09 8.74
N GLY A 20 -8.19 6.89 9.23
CA GLY A 20 -9.01 5.70 8.99
C GLY A 20 -10.47 6.04 8.75
N TYR A 21 -11.24 5.05 8.32
CA TYR A 21 -12.70 5.11 8.36
C TYR A 21 -13.20 4.57 9.70
N ASP A 22 -14.37 5.02 10.12
CA ASP A 22 -14.96 4.62 11.41
C ASP A 22 -15.40 3.15 11.44
N ASP A 23 -15.70 2.57 10.27
CA ASP A 23 -16.23 1.23 10.15
C ASP A 23 -15.76 0.49 8.88
N VAL A 24 -16.16 -0.77 8.77
CA VAL A 24 -15.82 -1.65 7.63
C VAL A 24 -16.46 -1.14 6.34
N GLU A 25 -17.67 -0.59 6.41
CA GLU A 25 -18.40 -0.07 5.25
C GLU A 25 -17.60 1.08 4.58
N GLY A 26 -16.97 1.94 5.37
CA GLY A 26 -16.05 2.97 4.88
C GLY A 26 -14.86 2.38 4.10
N TYR A 27 -14.28 1.27 4.57
CA TYR A 27 -13.20 0.59 3.85
C TYR A 27 -13.68 -0.14 2.59
N GLU A 28 -14.90 -0.70 2.60
CA GLU A 28 -15.48 -1.38 1.44
C GLU A 28 -15.85 -0.41 0.32
N ASN A 29 -16.45 0.72 0.66
CA ASN A 29 -17.00 1.69 -0.30
C ASN A 29 -16.10 2.91 -0.54
N GLY A 30 -15.13 3.16 0.33
CA GLY A 30 -14.23 4.31 0.24
C GLY A 30 -13.38 4.31 -1.02
N ALA A 31 -13.25 5.50 -1.63
CA ALA A 31 -12.48 5.71 -2.86
C ALA A 31 -11.00 5.97 -2.62
N ILE A 32 -10.60 6.28 -1.38
CA ILE A 32 -9.21 6.54 -1.01
C ILE A 32 -8.62 5.33 -0.29
N PHE A 33 -7.33 5.15 -0.45
CA PHE A 33 -6.62 3.93 -0.02
C PHE A 33 -6.12 4.03 1.44
N LEU A 34 -6.94 4.47 2.40
CA LEU A 34 -6.53 4.64 3.79
C LEU A 34 -5.89 3.37 4.36
N GLY A 35 -4.62 3.45 4.71
CA GLY A 35 -3.85 2.36 5.30
C GLY A 35 -3.70 1.10 4.45
N ALA A 36 -4.05 1.18 3.16
CA ALA A 36 -4.14 0.02 2.27
C ALA A 36 -2.79 -0.60 1.94
N THR A 37 -2.75 -1.92 1.81
CA THR A 37 -1.71 -2.60 1.02
C THR A 37 -2.09 -2.48 -0.45
N VAL A 38 -1.19 -1.92 -1.26
CA VAL A 38 -1.38 -1.70 -2.69
C VAL A 38 -0.41 -2.58 -3.48
N GLY A 39 -0.88 -3.21 -4.54
CA GLY A 39 -0.14 -4.11 -5.43
C GLY A 39 -1.03 -4.67 -6.56
N ARG A 40 -0.44 -5.43 -7.54
CA ARG A 40 1.00 -5.82 -7.63
C ARG A 40 1.96 -4.65 -7.77
N ASN A 41 1.59 -3.60 -8.53
CA ASN A 41 2.36 -2.40 -8.73
C ASN A 41 1.65 -1.19 -8.13
N ALA A 42 2.28 -0.57 -7.17
CA ALA A 42 1.86 0.72 -6.63
C ALA A 42 2.20 1.84 -7.61
N ASN A 43 1.41 2.93 -7.54
CA ASN A 43 1.53 4.08 -8.42
C ASN A 43 1.21 3.73 -9.89
N ARG A 44 1.77 4.44 -10.87
CA ARG A 44 1.31 4.44 -12.27
C ARG A 44 2.19 3.61 -13.19
N ILE A 45 1.55 3.04 -14.22
CA ILE A 45 2.22 2.51 -15.42
C ILE A 45 1.66 3.25 -16.62
N ARG A 46 2.51 3.97 -17.35
CA ARG A 46 2.17 4.77 -18.53
C ARG A 46 1.49 3.92 -19.59
N GLY A 47 0.37 4.44 -20.13
CA GLY A 47 -0.37 3.78 -21.19
C GLY A 47 -0.96 2.42 -20.82
N ALA A 48 -1.03 2.11 -19.51
CA ALA A 48 -1.56 0.84 -19.01
C ALA A 48 -0.95 -0.40 -19.69
N ALA A 49 0.36 -0.36 -19.98
CA ALA A 49 1.06 -1.47 -20.60
C ALA A 49 2.54 -1.46 -20.26
N PHE A 50 3.15 -2.63 -20.27
CA PHE A 50 4.59 -2.81 -20.14
C PHE A 50 5.09 -3.97 -20.99
N GLU A 51 6.39 -4.04 -21.17
CA GLU A 51 7.05 -5.15 -21.85
C GLU A 51 7.98 -5.87 -20.84
N LEU A 52 7.90 -7.19 -20.81
CA LEU A 52 8.73 -8.04 -19.98
C LEU A 52 9.10 -9.30 -20.75
N GLY A 53 10.39 -9.61 -20.84
CA GLY A 53 10.86 -10.78 -21.57
C GLY A 53 10.51 -10.77 -23.07
N GLY A 54 10.38 -9.58 -23.69
CA GLY A 54 9.98 -9.43 -25.10
C GLY A 54 8.47 -9.65 -25.37
N LYS A 55 7.67 -9.82 -24.34
CA LYS A 55 6.20 -9.93 -24.43
C LYS A 55 5.54 -8.68 -23.86
N LYS A 56 4.56 -8.15 -24.61
CA LYS A 56 3.75 -7.01 -24.16
C LYS A 56 2.59 -7.50 -23.31
N TYR A 57 2.40 -6.83 -22.18
CA TYR A 57 1.28 -7.01 -21.25
C TYR A 57 0.43 -5.75 -21.24
N THR A 58 -0.89 -5.92 -21.24
CA THR A 58 -1.86 -4.83 -21.19
C THR A 58 -2.62 -4.92 -19.87
N LEU A 59 -2.74 -3.78 -19.20
CA LEU A 59 -3.38 -3.62 -17.91
C LEU A 59 -4.68 -2.81 -18.07
N ASP A 60 -5.45 -2.71 -16.99
CA ASP A 60 -6.58 -1.80 -16.93
C ASP A 60 -6.13 -0.34 -16.97
N ALA A 61 -6.68 0.43 -17.92
CA ALA A 61 -6.47 1.89 -17.99
C ALA A 61 -7.47 2.61 -17.06
N ASN A 62 -7.27 2.49 -15.76
CA ASN A 62 -8.21 2.95 -14.75
C ASN A 62 -8.02 4.41 -14.33
N GLU A 63 -7.00 5.10 -14.85
CA GLU A 63 -6.76 6.51 -14.55
C GLU A 63 -6.10 7.25 -15.73
N ASN A 64 -6.88 8.10 -16.42
CA ASN A 64 -6.41 8.96 -17.52
C ASN A 64 -5.61 8.22 -18.62
N GLY A 65 -6.02 6.99 -18.95
CA GLY A 65 -5.33 6.15 -19.92
C GLY A 65 -4.11 5.40 -19.39
N ASN A 66 -3.79 5.56 -18.11
CA ASN A 66 -2.72 4.88 -17.41
C ASN A 66 -3.29 3.81 -16.46
N ASN A 67 -2.44 2.89 -16.01
CA ASN A 67 -2.78 1.99 -14.92
C ASN A 67 -2.34 2.61 -13.60
N LEU A 68 -3.25 2.74 -12.64
CA LEU A 68 -2.98 3.19 -11.28
C LEU A 68 -3.28 2.05 -10.29
N HIS A 69 -2.31 1.74 -9.44
CA HIS A 69 -2.46 0.76 -8.36
C HIS A 69 -2.95 -0.62 -8.82
N SER A 70 -2.51 -1.02 -10.01
CA SER A 70 -2.78 -2.29 -10.69
C SER A 70 -4.18 -2.49 -11.29
N GLY A 71 -5.06 -1.49 -11.29
CA GLY A 71 -6.34 -1.61 -12.00
C GLY A 71 -7.56 -1.45 -11.10
N TYR A 72 -8.65 -2.16 -11.38
CA TYR A 72 -9.93 -1.97 -10.67
C TYR A 72 -10.13 -2.94 -9.51
N ASP A 73 -9.52 -4.12 -9.51
CA ASP A 73 -9.66 -5.12 -8.46
C ASP A 73 -8.54 -4.98 -7.42
N PHE A 74 -8.59 -3.89 -6.68
CA PHE A 74 -7.57 -3.50 -5.72
C PHE A 74 -7.35 -4.52 -4.59
N TYR A 75 -6.10 -4.71 -4.19
CA TYR A 75 -5.73 -5.63 -3.11
C TYR A 75 -6.35 -5.29 -1.74
N ASN A 76 -6.66 -4.04 -1.48
CA ASN A 76 -7.33 -3.62 -0.25
C ASN A 76 -8.83 -3.97 -0.22
N LYS A 77 -9.42 -4.38 -1.35
CA LYS A 77 -10.81 -4.87 -1.43
C LYS A 77 -10.90 -6.39 -1.33
N ARG A 78 -9.76 -7.08 -1.31
CA ARG A 78 -9.69 -8.55 -1.24
C ARG A 78 -9.56 -9.04 0.19
N LEU A 79 -10.02 -10.27 0.44
CA LEU A 79 -9.81 -10.94 1.72
C LEU A 79 -8.40 -11.54 1.76
N TRP A 80 -7.69 -11.23 2.82
CA TRP A 80 -6.36 -11.75 3.10
C TRP A 80 -6.44 -12.81 4.20
N GLU A 81 -5.69 -13.88 4.04
CA GLU A 81 -5.53 -14.91 5.06
C GLU A 81 -4.59 -14.42 6.17
N VAL A 82 -4.95 -14.63 7.44
CA VAL A 82 -4.02 -14.43 8.56
C VAL A 82 -3.10 -15.65 8.63
N LYS A 83 -1.83 -15.45 8.30
CA LYS A 83 -0.80 -16.49 8.28
C LYS A 83 -0.19 -16.74 9.65
N GLN A 84 0.09 -15.67 10.36
CA GLN A 84 0.69 -15.65 11.67
C GLN A 84 0.27 -14.40 12.43
N SER A 85 0.09 -14.53 13.75
CA SER A 85 -0.21 -13.39 14.63
C SER A 85 0.38 -13.66 16.01
N ASP A 86 0.99 -12.64 16.58
CA ASP A 86 1.42 -12.59 17.98
C ASP A 86 1.09 -11.22 18.60
N THR A 87 1.64 -10.90 19.77
CA THR A 87 1.32 -9.67 20.52
C THR A 87 1.86 -8.40 19.86
N LYS A 88 2.84 -8.49 18.97
CA LYS A 88 3.53 -7.36 18.34
C LYS A 88 3.53 -7.42 16.83
N SER A 89 3.19 -8.56 16.24
CA SER A 89 3.24 -8.74 14.80
C SER A 89 2.04 -9.50 14.25
N ILE A 90 1.72 -9.21 13.00
CA ILE A 90 0.74 -9.96 12.22
C ILE A 90 1.22 -10.06 10.78
N THR A 91 1.06 -11.26 10.20
CA THR A 91 1.35 -11.52 8.79
C THR A 91 0.09 -11.95 8.08
N PHE A 92 -0.22 -11.24 7.01
CA PHE A 92 -1.31 -11.56 6.09
C PHE A 92 -0.75 -12.14 4.80
N ALA A 93 -1.49 -13.04 4.16
CA ALA A 93 -1.16 -13.61 2.87
C ALA A 93 -2.28 -13.43 1.86
N LEU A 94 -1.90 -13.22 0.59
CA LEU A 94 -2.78 -13.17 -0.56
C LEU A 94 -2.19 -14.01 -1.69
N PHE A 95 -3.02 -14.77 -2.38
CA PHE A 95 -2.68 -15.41 -3.65
C PHE A 95 -3.22 -14.56 -4.80
N SER A 96 -2.34 -14.20 -5.73
CA SER A 96 -2.64 -13.46 -6.95
C SER A 96 -2.28 -14.38 -8.13
N PRO A 97 -3.27 -14.94 -8.84
CA PRO A 97 -3.02 -15.90 -9.93
C PRO A 97 -2.40 -15.26 -11.17
N ASP A 98 -1.89 -16.10 -12.07
CA ASP A 98 -1.45 -15.66 -13.40
C ASP A 98 -2.55 -14.90 -14.12
N GLY A 99 -2.20 -13.78 -14.75
CA GLY A 99 -3.14 -12.87 -15.41
C GLY A 99 -3.94 -11.97 -14.49
N ASP A 100 -3.78 -12.09 -13.18
CA ASP A 100 -4.45 -11.19 -12.22
C ASP A 100 -4.08 -9.73 -12.51
N GLN A 101 -5.10 -8.88 -12.72
CA GLN A 101 -4.95 -7.47 -13.12
C GLN A 101 -4.10 -7.27 -14.39
N GLY A 102 -3.91 -8.31 -15.22
CA GLY A 102 -3.10 -8.29 -16.43
C GLY A 102 -1.62 -8.62 -16.24
N TYR A 103 -1.17 -8.91 -15.02
CA TYR A 103 0.21 -9.27 -14.74
C TYR A 103 0.47 -10.76 -14.91
N PRO A 104 1.65 -11.18 -15.44
CA PRO A 104 2.01 -12.58 -15.60
C PRO A 104 2.38 -13.24 -14.27
N GLY A 105 2.22 -14.55 -14.23
CA GLY A 105 2.64 -15.45 -13.17
C GLY A 105 1.78 -15.42 -11.92
N ASP A 106 1.68 -16.58 -11.29
CA ASP A 106 1.14 -16.68 -9.94
C ASP A 106 2.07 -15.98 -8.95
N VAL A 107 1.53 -15.25 -7.99
CA VAL A 107 2.33 -14.66 -6.90
C VAL A 107 1.68 -14.97 -5.56
N ARG A 108 2.47 -15.55 -4.64
CA ARG A 108 2.12 -15.59 -3.23
C ARG A 108 2.71 -14.37 -2.55
N ILE A 109 1.85 -13.53 -2.00
CA ILE A 109 2.21 -12.26 -1.37
C ILE A 109 1.98 -12.38 0.12
N GLU A 110 2.97 -11.97 0.91
CA GLU A 110 2.86 -11.81 2.35
C GLU A 110 3.17 -10.37 2.73
N VAL A 111 2.39 -9.80 3.64
CA VAL A 111 2.67 -8.53 4.28
C VAL A 111 2.67 -8.71 5.79
N SER A 112 3.76 -8.29 6.42
CA SER A 112 3.91 -8.36 7.88
C SER A 112 3.99 -6.97 8.46
N TYR A 113 3.20 -6.73 9.50
CA TYR A 113 3.23 -5.53 10.32
C TYR A 113 3.80 -5.88 11.68
N THR A 114 4.79 -5.14 12.13
CA THR A 114 5.44 -5.35 13.44
C THR A 114 5.59 -4.03 14.17
N LEU A 115 5.14 -4.01 15.43
CA LEU A 115 5.44 -2.92 16.37
C LEU A 115 6.69 -3.30 17.17
N THR A 116 7.71 -2.46 17.14
CA THR A 116 8.94 -2.69 17.90
C THR A 116 8.90 -1.98 19.27
N ASP A 117 9.80 -2.38 20.15
CA ASP A 117 9.96 -1.71 21.45
C ASP A 117 10.62 -0.33 21.33
N GLU A 118 11.21 -0.04 20.15
CA GLU A 118 11.82 1.24 19.78
C GLU A 118 10.82 2.23 19.18
N ASN A 119 9.50 1.97 19.29
CA ASN A 119 8.42 2.77 18.72
C ASN A 119 8.46 2.86 17.19
N GLU A 120 8.85 1.78 16.51
CA GLU A 120 8.80 1.67 15.07
C GLU A 120 7.61 0.81 14.62
N VAL A 121 7.03 1.17 13.49
CA VAL A 121 6.16 0.30 12.70
C VAL A 121 6.97 -0.23 11.53
N ARG A 122 7.24 -1.53 11.50
CA ARG A 122 7.89 -2.18 10.37
C ARG A 122 6.85 -2.84 9.51
N ILE A 123 6.86 -2.52 8.21
CA ILE A 123 6.01 -3.15 7.21
C ILE A 123 6.95 -3.88 6.23
N SER A 124 6.84 -5.20 6.21
CA SER A 124 7.67 -6.05 5.34
C SER A 124 6.82 -6.75 4.31
N TYR A 125 7.28 -6.76 3.07
CA TYR A 125 6.63 -7.43 1.95
C TYR A 125 7.48 -8.59 1.46
N ARG A 126 6.84 -9.71 1.13
CA ARG A 126 7.45 -10.85 0.49
C ARG A 126 6.56 -11.32 -0.64
N GLY A 127 7.12 -11.43 -1.84
CA GLY A 127 6.47 -12.02 -3.00
C GLY A 127 7.24 -13.23 -3.49
N ILE A 128 6.54 -14.30 -3.82
CA ILE A 128 7.11 -15.51 -4.42
C ILE A 128 6.37 -15.74 -5.73
N PRO A 129 6.94 -15.28 -6.86
CA PRO A 129 6.33 -15.48 -8.17
C PRO A 129 6.66 -16.87 -8.73
N SER A 130 5.79 -17.38 -9.63
CA SER A 130 6.03 -18.60 -10.40
C SER A 130 6.89 -18.38 -11.65
N GLU A 131 6.93 -17.13 -12.13
CA GLU A 131 7.72 -16.67 -13.29
C GLU A 131 8.04 -15.17 -13.15
N ASP A 132 8.80 -14.62 -14.08
CA ASP A 132 9.12 -13.19 -14.09
C ASP A 132 7.85 -12.33 -14.14
N THR A 133 7.74 -11.37 -13.21
CA THR A 133 6.59 -10.47 -13.10
C THR A 133 7.01 -9.15 -12.46
N ILE A 134 6.12 -8.16 -12.52
CA ILE A 134 6.29 -6.90 -11.77
C ILE A 134 5.69 -7.06 -10.38
N LEU A 135 6.48 -6.69 -9.36
CA LEU A 135 6.04 -6.63 -7.99
C LEU A 135 6.62 -5.39 -7.30
N ASN A 136 5.78 -4.42 -7.01
CA ASN A 136 6.14 -3.17 -6.34
C ASN A 136 5.02 -2.79 -5.38
N LEU A 137 5.10 -3.30 -4.15
CA LEU A 137 4.07 -3.15 -3.12
C LEU A 137 4.32 -1.90 -2.28
N THR A 138 3.26 -1.29 -1.78
CA THR A 138 3.35 -0.21 -0.80
C THR A 138 2.23 -0.27 0.24
N ASN A 139 2.40 0.49 1.32
CA ASN A 139 1.34 0.84 2.25
C ASN A 139 0.92 2.29 2.02
N HIS A 140 -0.37 2.51 1.88
CA HIS A 140 -0.96 3.80 1.55
C HIS A 140 -1.57 4.48 2.79
N SER A 141 -0.88 4.43 3.91
CA SER A 141 -1.32 5.17 5.10
C SER A 141 -1.15 6.67 4.93
N TYR A 142 -2.12 7.41 5.45
CA TYR A 142 -2.08 8.86 5.57
C TYR A 142 -1.78 9.19 7.04
N PHE A 143 -0.66 9.85 7.29
CA PHE A 143 -0.22 10.19 8.64
C PHE A 143 -0.54 11.64 8.97
N ASN A 144 -1.03 11.86 10.20
CA ASN A 144 -1.15 13.18 10.81
C ASN A 144 -0.61 13.12 12.25
N LEU A 145 0.58 13.65 12.47
CA LEU A 145 1.20 13.67 13.81
C LEU A 145 0.50 14.59 14.81
N ASN A 146 -0.44 15.44 14.34
CA ASN A 146 -1.32 16.22 15.21
C ASN A 146 -2.49 15.35 15.75
N GLY A 147 -2.61 14.11 15.28
CA GLY A 147 -3.70 13.19 15.56
C GLY A 147 -4.81 13.24 14.50
N GLU A 148 -5.56 12.15 14.39
CA GLU A 148 -6.74 12.08 13.54
C GLU A 148 -7.76 13.14 13.97
N GLY A 149 -8.31 13.91 13.00
CA GLY A 149 -9.19 15.05 13.29
C GLY A 149 -8.50 16.28 13.91
N GLY A 150 -7.17 16.24 14.07
CA GLY A 150 -6.37 17.38 14.55
C GLY A 150 -6.07 18.42 13.47
N ASP A 151 -5.13 19.33 13.79
CA ASP A 151 -4.71 20.40 12.87
C ASP A 151 -4.15 19.82 11.55
N PRO A 152 -4.20 20.61 10.45
CA PRO A 152 -3.65 20.22 9.16
C PRO A 152 -2.14 19.87 9.23
N VAL A 153 -1.70 18.98 8.34
CA VAL A 153 -0.30 18.48 8.24
C VAL A 153 0.69 19.49 7.66
N LEU A 154 0.26 20.71 7.34
CA LEU A 154 1.08 21.70 6.62
C LEU A 154 2.37 22.11 7.33
N ASN A 155 2.46 21.91 8.65
CA ASN A 155 3.64 22.18 9.46
C ASN A 155 4.52 20.93 9.69
N HIS A 156 4.16 19.79 9.08
CA HIS A 156 4.99 18.59 9.18
C HIS A 156 6.28 18.76 8.37
N GLN A 157 7.34 18.18 8.89
CA GLN A 157 8.62 18.11 8.20
C GLN A 157 8.90 16.67 7.83
N VAL A 158 9.27 16.43 6.58
CA VAL A 158 9.68 15.11 6.07
C VAL A 158 11.16 15.14 5.76
N CYS A 159 11.91 14.22 6.34
CA CYS A 159 13.31 13.99 6.00
C CYS A 159 13.41 12.69 5.23
N LEU A 160 13.92 12.76 4.01
CA LEU A 160 14.14 11.60 3.14
C LEU A 160 15.63 11.29 3.08
N HIS A 161 16.03 10.08 3.47
CA HIS A 161 17.39 9.58 3.29
C HIS A 161 17.52 8.98 1.88
N ALA A 162 17.53 9.85 0.87
CA ALA A 162 17.62 9.48 -0.54
C ALA A 162 18.46 10.49 -1.31
N ASP A 163 19.26 10.01 -2.26
CA ASP A 163 20.13 10.83 -3.10
C ASP A 163 19.40 11.32 -4.37
N ALA A 164 18.26 10.69 -4.71
CA ALA A 164 17.49 11.01 -5.89
C ALA A 164 15.99 10.70 -5.68
N PHE A 165 15.17 11.25 -6.54
CA PHE A 165 13.74 10.92 -6.64
C PHE A 165 13.37 10.70 -8.10
N THR A 166 12.27 9.96 -8.34
CA THR A 166 11.74 9.79 -9.69
C THR A 166 11.00 11.05 -10.10
N GLU A 167 11.48 11.73 -11.14
CA GLU A 167 10.76 12.84 -11.75
C GLU A 167 9.50 12.34 -12.45
N THR A 168 8.44 13.12 -12.39
CA THR A 168 7.19 12.84 -13.08
C THR A 168 6.77 14.05 -13.92
N ASP A 169 5.99 13.79 -14.97
CA ASP A 169 5.34 14.84 -15.76
C ASP A 169 4.05 15.33 -15.09
N GLU A 170 3.29 16.20 -15.78
CA GLU A 170 2.01 16.74 -15.30
C GLU A 170 0.94 15.65 -15.08
N MET A 171 1.12 14.48 -15.69
CA MET A 171 0.25 13.31 -15.51
C MET A 171 0.70 12.41 -14.36
N LEU A 172 1.71 12.81 -13.62
CA LEU A 172 2.35 12.06 -12.53
C LEU A 172 2.96 10.73 -12.99
N ILE A 173 3.54 10.72 -14.20
CA ILE A 173 4.20 9.56 -14.82
C ILE A 173 5.66 9.87 -15.13
#